data_316a6c42176fcfd6b4524058fe83c0d3
#
_entry.id   316a6c42176fcfd6b4524058fe83c0d3
#
_cell.length_a   1.000
_cell.length_b   1.000
_cell.length_c   1.000
_cell.angle_alpha   90.00
_cell.angle_beta   90.00
_cell.angle_gamma   90.00
#
_symmetry.space_group_name_H-M   'P 1'
#
loop_
_entity.id
_entity.type
_entity.pdbx_description
1 polymer ?
#
loop_
_entity_poly.entity_id
_entity_poly.type
_entity_poly.pdbx_seq_one_letter_code
_entity_poly.pdbx_strand_id
1 'polypeptide(L)'
;MHKINIRTESKMWFKHNPNIDKKIKQILRRSINSEKIFFHKNIEITVLLTNSSKMKFLNHKFRKINHDTDVLSFPNERPLFFEKKIMSKNIYLGDIALSYDYIIKQKQKFDIYLKKILVHGFLHLIGH
;
A
#
# COMPACT_ATOMS: atom_id res chain seq x y z
N MET A 1 -7.75 16.91 1.59
CA MET A 1 -6.44 16.53 1.01
C MET A 1 -5.98 15.20 1.58
N HIS A 2 -5.35 14.37 0.75
CA HIS A 2 -4.91 13.05 1.19
C HIS A 2 -3.41 13.03 1.44
N LYS A 3 -3.00 12.33 2.48
CA LYS A 3 -1.60 12.24 2.89
C LYS A 3 -1.09 10.81 2.69
N ILE A 4 -0.09 10.67 1.85
CA ILE A 4 0.57 9.38 1.62
C ILE A 4 1.99 9.50 2.17
N ASN A 5 2.28 8.74 3.22
CA ASN A 5 3.61 8.71 3.84
C ASN A 5 4.42 7.59 3.21
N ILE A 6 5.61 7.90 2.73
CA ILE A 6 6.52 6.91 2.15
C ILE A 6 7.69 6.70 3.12
N ARG A 7 7.88 5.44 3.54
CA ARG A 7 9.01 5.04 4.37
C ARG A 7 9.86 4.07 3.55
N THR A 8 11.15 4.37 3.42
CA THR A 8 12.05 3.58 2.57
C THR A 8 13.08 2.86 3.41
N GLU A 9 13.11 1.53 3.29
CA GLU A 9 14.09 0.67 3.97
C GLU A 9 15.06 0.01 2.99
N SER A 10 14.86 0.20 1.69
CA SER A 10 15.76 -0.31 0.65
C SER A 10 16.04 0.78 -0.37
N LYS A 11 17.33 1.05 -0.58
CA LYS A 11 17.79 2.06 -1.55
C LYS A 11 17.47 1.67 -3.00
N MET A 12 17.20 0.39 -3.25
CA MET A 12 16.96 -0.12 -4.61
C MET A 12 15.75 0.53 -5.25
N TRP A 13 14.76 0.93 -4.47
CA TRP A 13 13.57 1.60 -4.98
C TRP A 13 13.90 2.87 -5.74
N PHE A 14 14.71 3.75 -5.14
CA PHE A 14 15.09 5.03 -5.76
C PHE A 14 16.15 4.86 -6.83
N LYS A 15 16.99 3.82 -6.75
CA LYS A 15 17.92 3.48 -7.83
C LYS A 15 17.18 3.05 -9.09
N HIS A 16 16.07 2.33 -8.93
CA HIS A 16 15.23 1.91 -10.04
C HIS A 16 14.50 3.10 -10.66
N ASN A 17 13.92 3.95 -9.83
CA ASN A 17 13.22 5.15 -10.27
C ASN A 17 13.33 6.24 -9.20
N PRO A 18 14.10 7.34 -9.45
CA PRO A 18 14.24 8.43 -8.48
C PRO A 18 12.92 9.09 -8.09
N ASN A 19 11.87 8.97 -8.92
CA ASN A 19 10.55 9.56 -8.68
C ASN A 19 9.51 8.52 -8.25
N ILE A 20 9.95 7.39 -7.69
CA ILE A 20 9.05 6.30 -7.31
C ILE A 20 8.01 6.74 -6.27
N ASP A 21 8.39 7.61 -5.34
CA ASP A 21 7.50 8.15 -4.32
C ASP A 21 6.33 8.91 -4.94
N LYS A 22 6.60 9.76 -5.93
CA LYS A 22 5.58 10.53 -6.63
C LYS A 22 4.62 9.62 -7.37
N LYS A 23 5.15 8.59 -8.00
CA LYS A 23 4.34 7.61 -8.74
C LYS A 23 3.39 6.86 -7.81
N ILE A 24 3.89 6.39 -6.68
CA ILE A 24 3.09 5.67 -5.68
C ILE A 24 1.99 6.58 -5.13
N LYS A 25 2.34 7.81 -4.78
CA LYS A 25 1.37 8.79 -4.29
C LYS A 25 0.27 9.06 -5.31
N GLN A 26 0.63 9.20 -6.58
CA GLN A 26 -0.35 9.42 -7.65
C GLN A 26 -1.34 8.27 -7.77
N ILE A 27 -0.83 7.03 -7.76
CA ILE A 27 -1.67 5.83 -7.88
C ILE A 27 -2.65 5.76 -6.71
N LEU A 28 -2.17 5.94 -5.48
CA LEU A 28 -3.02 5.84 -4.29
C LEU A 28 -4.02 6.98 -4.20
N ARG A 29 -3.63 8.20 -4.56
CA ARG A 29 -4.58 9.33 -4.58
C ARG A 29 -5.71 9.10 -5.57
N ARG A 30 -5.42 8.55 -6.74
CA ARG A 30 -6.46 8.18 -7.71
C ARG A 30 -7.39 7.11 -7.15
N SER A 31 -6.83 6.12 -6.45
CA SER A 31 -7.63 5.07 -5.82
C SER A 31 -8.57 5.65 -4.75
N ILE A 32 -8.05 6.53 -3.89
CA ILE A 32 -8.85 7.19 -2.85
C ILE A 32 -9.97 8.02 -3.50
N ASN A 33 -9.64 8.80 -4.53
CA ASN A 33 -10.59 9.69 -5.17
C ASN A 33 -11.69 8.94 -5.95
N SER A 34 -11.48 7.68 -6.28
CA SER A 34 -12.49 6.86 -6.93
C SER A 34 -13.53 6.31 -5.96
N GLU A 35 -13.30 6.40 -4.66
CA GLU A 35 -14.19 5.86 -3.62
C GLU A 35 -15.10 6.96 -3.06
N LYS A 36 -16.38 6.88 -3.35
CA LYS A 36 -17.37 7.88 -2.93
C LYS A 36 -17.44 8.05 -1.42
N ILE A 37 -17.20 6.97 -0.68
CA ILE A 37 -17.24 6.96 0.79
C ILE A 37 -16.21 7.93 1.38
N PHE A 38 -15.16 8.26 0.63
CA PHE A 38 -14.09 9.16 1.08
C PHE A 38 -14.23 10.60 0.56
N PHE A 39 -15.31 10.92 -0.16
CA PHE A 39 -15.54 12.27 -0.62
C PHE A 39 -15.63 13.22 0.58
N HIS A 40 -14.92 14.34 0.50
CA HIS A 40 -14.82 15.37 1.56
C HIS A 40 -14.13 14.88 2.83
N LYS A 41 -13.39 13.76 2.74
CA LYS A 41 -12.59 13.23 3.84
C LYS A 41 -11.10 13.47 3.56
N ASN A 42 -10.31 13.49 4.64
CA ASN A 42 -8.86 13.52 4.58
C ASN A 42 -8.34 12.12 4.89
N ILE A 43 -7.76 11.48 3.91
CA ILE A 43 -7.32 10.08 4.01
C ILE A 43 -5.79 10.04 4.15
N GLU A 44 -5.33 9.19 5.05
CA GLU A 44 -3.90 8.97 5.24
C GLU A 44 -3.58 7.48 5.09
N ILE A 45 -2.48 7.20 4.37
CA ILE A 45 -1.94 5.84 4.17
C ILE A 45 -0.42 5.93 4.33
N THR A 46 0.19 4.91 4.91
CA THR A 46 1.65 4.78 4.96
C THR A 46 2.09 3.61 4.07
N VAL A 47 3.09 3.85 3.24
CA VAL A 47 3.66 2.82 2.36
C VAL A 47 5.11 2.57 2.76
N LEU A 48 5.43 1.31 3.03
CA LEU A 48 6.78 0.86 3.35
C LEU A 48 7.42 0.24 2.10
N LEU A 49 8.48 0.87 1.62
CA LEU A 49 9.27 0.38 0.48
C LEU A 49 10.45 -0.42 1.03
N THR A 50 10.34 -1.75 1.00
CA THR A 50 11.30 -2.63 1.68
C THR A 50 11.81 -3.74 0.75
N ASN A 51 12.38 -4.79 1.31
CA ASN A 51 13.04 -5.89 0.61
C ASN A 51 12.45 -7.24 0.99
N SER A 52 12.92 -8.31 0.32
CA SER A 52 12.48 -9.69 0.56
C SER A 52 12.62 -10.12 2.01
N SER A 53 13.74 -9.80 2.64
CA SER A 53 14.04 -10.23 4.01
C SER A 53 12.99 -9.69 4.99
N LYS A 54 12.71 -8.39 4.89
CA LYS A 54 11.69 -7.74 5.74
C LYS A 54 10.30 -8.26 5.43
N MET A 55 9.96 -8.44 4.15
CA MET A 55 8.64 -8.93 3.75
C MET A 55 8.40 -10.36 4.22
N LYS A 56 9.42 -11.21 4.14
CA LYS A 56 9.34 -12.57 4.67
C LYS A 56 9.07 -12.54 6.17
N PHE A 57 9.79 -11.69 6.90
CA PHE A 57 9.59 -11.50 8.33
C PHE A 57 8.16 -11.07 8.65
N LEU A 58 7.64 -10.05 7.96
CA LEU A 58 6.29 -9.53 8.17
C LEU A 58 5.22 -10.58 7.81
N ASN A 59 5.42 -11.29 6.70
CA ASN A 59 4.49 -12.31 6.24
C ASN A 59 4.40 -13.46 7.24
N HIS A 60 5.54 -13.88 7.78
CA HIS A 60 5.59 -14.92 8.82
C HIS A 60 4.93 -14.44 10.12
N LYS A 61 5.28 -13.24 10.56
CA LYS A 61 4.77 -12.69 11.83
C LYS A 61 3.25 -12.51 11.82
N PHE A 62 2.70 -11.95 10.75
CA PHE A 62 1.30 -11.54 10.71
C PHE A 62 0.38 -12.52 9.99
N ARG A 63 0.90 -13.33 9.07
CA ARG A 63 0.09 -14.27 8.29
C ARG A 63 0.50 -15.72 8.46
N LYS A 64 1.55 -16.00 9.21
CA LYS A 64 2.11 -17.34 9.46
C LYS A 64 2.62 -18.01 8.17
N ILE A 65 3.01 -17.23 7.19
CA ILE A 65 3.55 -17.71 5.91
C ILE A 65 5.04 -17.36 5.86
N ASN A 66 5.89 -18.38 5.82
CA ASN A 66 7.34 -18.21 5.93
C ASN A 66 8.00 -18.06 4.56
N HIS A 67 7.57 -17.08 3.78
CA HIS A 67 8.23 -16.71 2.53
C HIS A 67 7.90 -15.25 2.15
N ASP A 68 8.63 -14.73 1.16
CA ASP A 68 8.42 -13.40 0.62
C ASP A 68 7.08 -13.30 -0.11
N THR A 69 6.58 -12.07 -0.27
CA THR A 69 5.40 -11.76 -1.07
C THR A 69 5.57 -10.36 -1.65
N ASP A 70 4.74 -10.00 -2.62
CA ASP A 70 4.83 -8.69 -3.28
C ASP A 70 4.28 -7.55 -2.43
N VAL A 71 3.14 -7.75 -1.80
CA VAL A 71 2.44 -6.72 -1.04
C VAL A 71 1.78 -7.30 0.21
N LEU A 72 1.82 -6.54 1.29
CA LEU A 72 1.07 -6.82 2.51
C LEU A 72 0.31 -5.56 2.92
N SER A 73 -0.96 -5.73 3.27
CA SER A 73 -1.81 -4.63 3.73
C SER A 73 -2.19 -4.85 5.18
N PHE A 74 -2.09 -3.78 5.97
CA PHE A 74 -2.40 -3.79 7.40
C PHE A 74 -3.46 -2.73 7.66
N PRO A 75 -4.77 -3.09 7.55
CA PRO A 75 -5.85 -2.13 7.78
C PRO A 75 -5.84 -1.60 9.21
N ASN A 76 -6.04 -0.30 9.35
CA ASN A 76 -6.18 0.33 10.66
C ASN A 76 -7.59 0.16 11.22
N GLU A 77 -8.60 0.13 10.33
CA GLU A 77 -10.00 -0.01 10.69
C GLU A 77 -10.57 -1.34 10.20
N ARG A 78 -11.59 -1.83 10.88
CA ARG A 78 -12.30 -3.04 10.47
C ARG A 78 -13.20 -2.73 9.26
N PRO A 79 -13.43 -3.69 8.35
CA PRO A 79 -14.34 -3.50 7.21
C PRO A 79 -15.72 -2.95 7.61
N LEU A 80 -16.25 -3.41 8.73
CA LEU A 80 -17.56 -2.97 9.24
C LEU A 80 -17.63 -1.47 9.51
N PHE A 81 -16.48 -0.84 9.83
CA PHE A 81 -16.40 0.60 10.04
C PHE A 81 -16.85 1.36 8.79
N PHE A 82 -16.44 0.89 7.60
CA PHE A 82 -16.79 1.53 6.33
C PHE A 82 -18.25 1.27 5.95
N GLU A 83 -18.76 0.08 6.25
CA GLU A 83 -20.15 -0.30 5.96
C GLU A 83 -21.13 0.58 6.74
N LYS A 84 -20.83 0.88 7.99
CA LYS A 84 -21.68 1.70 8.85
C LYS A 84 -21.60 3.18 8.53
N LYS A 85 -20.67 3.59 7.66
CA LYS A 85 -20.43 4.99 7.29
C LYS A 85 -20.18 5.88 8.50
N ILE A 86 -19.70 5.31 9.59
CA ILE A 86 -19.36 6.05 10.83
C ILE A 86 -17.89 6.44 10.71
N MET A 87 -17.65 7.55 10.03
CA MET A 87 -16.27 7.97 9.78
C MET A 87 -16.09 9.43 10.16
N SER A 88 -14.98 9.71 10.85
CA SER A 88 -14.54 11.07 11.08
C SER A 88 -14.08 11.69 9.76
N LYS A 89 -13.83 12.99 9.77
CA LYS A 89 -13.30 13.69 8.60
C LYS A 89 -11.88 13.23 8.26
N ASN A 90 -11.07 12.88 9.28
CA ASN A 90 -9.69 12.45 9.11
C ASN A 90 -9.61 10.95 9.39
N ILE A 91 -9.15 10.17 8.41
CA ILE A 91 -9.13 8.71 8.49
C ILE A 91 -7.74 8.19 8.13
N TYR A 92 -7.14 7.42 9.04
CA TYR A 92 -5.93 6.65 8.74
C TYR A 92 -6.35 5.25 8.28
N LEU A 93 -6.15 4.94 6.99
CA LEU A 93 -6.58 3.66 6.43
C LEU A 93 -5.69 2.49 6.85
N GLY A 94 -4.40 2.73 7.00
CA GLY A 94 -3.46 1.68 7.37
C GLY A 94 -2.16 1.72 6.58
N ASP A 95 -1.45 0.61 6.60
CA ASP A 95 -0.11 0.49 6.02
C ASP A 95 -0.10 -0.53 4.89
N ILE A 96 0.71 -0.23 3.86
CA ILE A 96 0.98 -1.14 2.75
C ILE A 96 2.49 -1.34 2.68
N ALA A 97 2.95 -2.58 2.73
CA ALA A 97 4.37 -2.91 2.58
C ALA A 97 4.61 -3.59 1.22
N LEU A 98 5.69 -3.22 0.55
CA LEU A 98 6.04 -3.70 -0.80
C LEU A 98 7.47 -4.24 -0.81
N SER A 99 7.67 -5.41 -1.44
CA SER A 99 8.98 -6.04 -1.61
C SER A 99 9.57 -5.71 -2.98
N TYR A 100 10.65 -4.94 -3.00
CA TYR A 100 11.34 -4.62 -4.25
C TYR A 100 11.81 -5.90 -4.97
N ASP A 101 12.46 -6.80 -4.23
CA ASP A 101 13.05 -8.00 -4.79
C ASP A 101 12.02 -8.91 -5.43
N TYR A 102 10.85 -9.01 -4.83
CA TYR A 102 9.76 -9.81 -5.39
C TYR A 102 9.24 -9.20 -6.68
N ILE A 103 9.01 -7.89 -6.66
CA ILE A 103 8.42 -7.16 -7.80
C ILE A 103 9.36 -7.20 -9.01
N ILE A 104 10.66 -6.98 -8.80
CA ILE A 104 11.64 -6.91 -9.89
C ILE A 104 11.80 -8.25 -10.63
N LYS A 105 11.47 -9.36 -9.98
CA LYS A 105 11.56 -10.70 -10.56
C LYS A 105 10.35 -11.06 -11.43
N GLN A 106 9.30 -10.24 -11.42
CA GLN A 106 8.10 -10.56 -12.19
C GLN A 106 8.33 -10.33 -13.68
N LYS A 107 7.60 -11.08 -14.51
CA LYS A 107 7.70 -10.98 -15.97
C LYS A 107 7.05 -9.70 -16.51
N GLN A 108 6.06 -9.17 -15.80
CA GLN A 108 5.42 -7.92 -16.16
C GLN A 108 6.37 -6.74 -15.96
N LYS A 109 6.17 -5.67 -16.73
CA LYS A 109 6.91 -4.43 -16.52
C LYS A 109 6.70 -3.94 -15.09
N PHE A 110 7.76 -3.42 -14.49
CA PHE A 110 7.76 -2.99 -13.09
C PHE A 110 6.60 -2.04 -12.79
N ASP A 111 6.41 -1.01 -13.61
CA ASP A 111 5.39 0.00 -13.36
C ASP A 111 3.96 -0.56 -13.44
N ILE A 112 3.72 -1.48 -14.36
CA ILE A 112 2.41 -2.13 -14.51
C ILE A 112 2.12 -3.01 -13.29
N TYR A 113 3.10 -3.80 -12.89
CA TYR A 113 2.99 -4.68 -11.73
C TYR A 113 2.78 -3.87 -10.44
N LEU A 114 3.58 -2.83 -10.27
CA LEU A 114 3.49 -1.94 -9.10
C LEU A 114 2.09 -1.34 -8.96
N LYS A 115 1.55 -0.81 -10.06
CA LYS A 115 0.19 -0.23 -10.04
C LYS A 115 -0.84 -1.26 -9.61
N LYS A 116 -0.75 -2.47 -10.18
CA LYS A 116 -1.67 -3.57 -9.89
C LYS A 116 -1.68 -3.91 -8.39
N ILE A 117 -0.50 -4.10 -7.80
CA ILE A 117 -0.42 -4.50 -6.40
C ILE A 117 -0.74 -3.36 -5.43
N LEU A 118 -0.48 -2.11 -5.80
CA LEU A 118 -0.87 -0.96 -4.99
C LEU A 118 -2.39 -0.81 -4.93
N VAL A 119 -3.06 -0.93 -6.08
CA VAL A 119 -4.52 -0.89 -6.13
C VAL A 119 -5.11 -2.04 -5.30
N HIS A 120 -4.56 -3.24 -5.46
CA HIS A 120 -4.98 -4.42 -4.70
C HIS A 120 -4.79 -4.22 -3.19
N GLY A 121 -3.63 -3.71 -2.78
CA GLY A 121 -3.33 -3.39 -1.38
C GLY A 121 -4.27 -2.34 -0.81
N PHE A 122 -4.58 -1.32 -1.60
CA PHE A 122 -5.54 -0.29 -1.20
C PHE A 122 -6.93 -0.90 -0.96
N LEU A 123 -7.40 -1.75 -1.89
CA LEU A 123 -8.70 -2.39 -1.75
C LEU A 123 -8.78 -3.25 -0.49
N HIS A 124 -7.69 -3.94 -0.13
CA HIS A 124 -7.64 -4.69 1.12
C HIS A 124 -7.74 -3.78 2.34
N LEU A 125 -7.15 -2.58 2.29
CA LEU A 125 -7.25 -1.63 3.40
C LEU A 125 -8.70 -1.22 3.68
N ILE A 126 -9.55 -1.19 2.66
CA ILE A 126 -10.95 -0.80 2.80
C ILE A 126 -11.90 -1.99 2.84
N GLY A 127 -11.38 -3.21 2.99
CA GLY A 127 -12.18 -4.40 3.29
C GLY A 127 -12.58 -5.28 2.12
N HIS A 128 -11.95 -5.07 0.99
CA HIS A 128 -12.21 -5.94 -0.18
C HIS A 128 -11.34 -7.18 -0.21
#